data_6ff1f237dec79a00718e1608c431649a
#
_entry.id   6ff1f237dec79a00718e1608c431649a
#
_cell.length_a   1.000
_cell.length_b   1.000
_cell.length_c   1.000
_cell.angle_alpha   90.00
_cell.angle_beta   90.00
_cell.angle_gamma   90.00
#
_symmetry.space_group_name_H-M   'P 1'
#
loop_
_entity.id
_entity.type
_entity.pdbx_description
1 polymer ?
#
loop_
_entity_poly.entity_id
_entity_poly.type
_entity_poly.pdbx_seq_one_letter_code
_entity_poly.pdbx_strand_id
1 'polypeptide(L)'
;HPNIMAQTSKDAGYSDSRNNSLLTRLELTQDLPFVTQGLKIKGVFSYDKNNYAQKTWSLSPYLYVRDQDNNYNLQPRGSASLYQNQNDNEYIEWQGHLTYDRSFGNHTVSALLMALGRKEKYLTVWVSRNSFDSDVMDQISAGNSTGQQLGGYDRESARLSYVGRINYNYGGRYLFEANIRRDASENFAPVKPCGTFASASFGWVLSEEKFFGHLNKK
;
A
#
# COMPACT_ATOMS: atom_id res chain seq x y z
N HIS A 1 -31.92 -28.27 4.24
CA HIS A 1 -30.63 -27.80 3.70
C HIS A 1 -30.91 -26.72 2.67
N PRO A 2 -30.18 -25.60 2.67
CA PRO A 2 -30.35 -24.57 1.66
C PRO A 2 -30.05 -25.14 0.25
N ASN A 3 -30.90 -24.80 -0.70
CA ASN A 3 -30.71 -25.21 -2.09
C ASN A 3 -29.60 -24.36 -2.70
N ILE A 4 -28.42 -24.96 -2.88
CA ILE A 4 -27.23 -24.30 -3.43
C ILE A 4 -27.51 -23.70 -4.81
N MET A 5 -28.29 -24.39 -5.65
CA MET A 5 -28.68 -23.89 -6.98
C MET A 5 -29.48 -22.59 -6.91
N ALA A 6 -30.39 -22.49 -5.93
CA ALA A 6 -31.18 -21.28 -5.74
C ALA A 6 -30.31 -20.11 -5.20
N GLN A 7 -29.36 -20.41 -4.33
CA GLN A 7 -28.45 -19.39 -3.79
C GLN A 7 -27.43 -18.84 -4.80
N THR A 8 -27.13 -19.59 -5.84
CA THR A 8 -26.22 -19.16 -6.92
C THR A 8 -26.96 -18.61 -8.15
N SER A 9 -28.30 -18.60 -8.11
CA SER A 9 -29.11 -18.02 -9.18
C SER A 9 -29.17 -16.50 -9.10
N LYS A 10 -29.59 -15.85 -10.19
CA LYS A 10 -29.85 -14.41 -10.22
C LYS A 10 -30.95 -13.98 -9.24
N ASP A 11 -31.81 -14.92 -8.82
CA ASP A 11 -32.89 -14.68 -7.86
C ASP A 11 -32.37 -14.50 -6.43
N ALA A 12 -31.09 -14.80 -6.17
CA ALA A 12 -30.44 -14.55 -4.88
C ALA A 12 -29.83 -13.14 -4.77
N GLY A 13 -29.89 -12.34 -5.83
CA GLY A 13 -29.34 -11.00 -5.90
C GLY A 13 -27.99 -10.92 -6.61
N TYR A 14 -27.18 -9.92 -6.26
CA TYR A 14 -25.89 -9.69 -6.89
C TYR A 14 -24.90 -8.99 -5.94
N SER A 15 -23.61 -9.10 -6.22
CA SER A 15 -22.58 -8.27 -5.63
C SER A 15 -21.76 -7.65 -6.76
N ASP A 16 -21.75 -6.34 -6.81
CA ASP A 16 -20.93 -5.55 -7.75
C ASP A 16 -19.84 -4.81 -6.98
N SER A 17 -18.62 -4.86 -7.49
CA SER A 17 -17.50 -4.15 -6.91
C SER A 17 -16.68 -3.45 -7.99
N ARG A 18 -16.28 -2.23 -7.70
CA ARG A 18 -15.46 -1.40 -8.58
C ARG A 18 -14.24 -0.92 -7.83
N ASN A 19 -13.08 -1.09 -8.45
CA ASN A 19 -11.82 -0.56 -7.94
C ASN A 19 -11.18 0.34 -8.99
N ASN A 20 -10.98 1.60 -8.63
CA ASN A 20 -10.35 2.61 -9.49
C ASN A 20 -9.06 3.07 -8.83
N SER A 21 -7.94 2.92 -9.54
CA SER A 21 -6.63 3.34 -9.08
C SER A 21 -6.05 4.40 -10.00
N LEU A 22 -5.62 5.52 -9.44
CA LEU A 22 -4.79 6.53 -10.09
C LEU A 22 -3.41 6.47 -9.45
N LEU A 23 -2.40 6.18 -10.25
CA LEU A 23 -1.00 6.16 -9.84
C LEU A 23 -0.26 7.24 -10.62
N THR A 24 0.34 8.17 -9.90
CA THR A 24 1.06 9.30 -10.50
C THR A 24 2.45 9.38 -9.91
N ARG A 25 3.47 9.49 -10.76
CA ARG A 25 4.85 9.70 -10.35
C ARG A 25 5.51 10.72 -11.26
N LEU A 26 6.08 11.74 -10.63
CA LEU A 26 6.94 12.72 -11.27
C LEU A 26 8.35 12.56 -10.73
N GLU A 27 9.33 12.51 -11.61
CA GLU A 27 10.73 12.40 -11.26
C GLU A 27 11.53 13.43 -12.05
N LEU A 28 12.34 14.20 -11.34
CA LEU A 28 13.25 15.17 -11.92
C LEU A 28 14.65 14.87 -11.40
N THR A 29 15.60 14.70 -12.33
CA THR A 29 17.02 14.50 -12.02
C THR A 29 17.83 15.57 -12.71
N GLN A 30 18.73 16.19 -11.97
CA GLN A 30 19.65 17.21 -12.47
C GLN A 30 21.08 16.88 -12.05
N ASP A 31 21.99 16.76 -13.01
CA ASP A 31 23.42 16.73 -12.76
C ASP A 31 23.92 18.13 -12.42
N LEU A 32 24.81 18.23 -11.43
CA LEU A 32 25.37 19.50 -10.95
C LEU A 32 26.90 19.59 -11.17
N PRO A 33 27.39 19.41 -12.42
CA PRO A 33 28.84 19.41 -12.70
C PRO A 33 29.46 20.78 -12.45
N PHE A 34 28.67 21.87 -12.46
CA PHE A 34 29.10 23.22 -12.15
C PHE A 34 29.43 23.43 -10.66
N VAL A 35 28.92 22.59 -9.77
CA VAL A 35 29.27 22.55 -8.33
C VAL A 35 30.47 21.63 -8.14
N THR A 36 30.32 20.37 -8.56
CA THR A 36 31.40 19.38 -8.61
C THR A 36 31.01 18.20 -9.51
N GLN A 37 32.01 17.59 -10.15
CA GLN A 37 31.78 16.40 -10.97
C GLN A 37 31.28 15.25 -10.11
N GLY A 38 30.25 14.53 -10.61
CA GLY A 38 29.66 13.38 -9.94
C GLY A 38 28.52 13.72 -8.96
N LEU A 39 28.20 15.01 -8.78
CA LEU A 39 27.09 15.45 -7.96
C LEU A 39 25.78 15.48 -8.76
N LYS A 40 24.72 14.89 -8.20
CA LYS A 40 23.36 14.89 -8.77
C LYS A 40 22.34 15.19 -7.70
N ILE A 41 21.29 15.89 -8.07
CA ILE A 41 20.08 16.04 -7.27
C ILE A 41 18.92 15.37 -7.99
N LYS A 42 18.06 14.69 -7.24
CA LYS A 42 16.86 14.05 -7.76
C LYS A 42 15.69 14.33 -6.83
N GLY A 43 14.59 14.79 -7.40
CA GLY A 43 13.30 14.94 -6.74
C GLY A 43 12.31 13.91 -7.27
N VAL A 44 11.55 13.29 -6.39
CA VAL A 44 10.45 12.39 -6.74
C VAL A 44 9.21 12.85 -6.00
N PHE A 45 8.09 12.92 -6.70
CA PHE A 45 6.78 13.14 -6.13
C PHE A 45 5.84 12.05 -6.64
N SER A 46 5.12 11.40 -5.73
CA SER A 46 4.11 10.39 -6.06
C SER A 46 2.80 10.76 -5.40
N TYR A 47 1.72 10.62 -6.15
CA TYR A 47 0.36 10.72 -5.68
C TYR A 47 -0.43 9.52 -6.19
N ASP A 48 -0.87 8.68 -5.26
CA ASP A 48 -1.64 7.49 -5.57
C ASP A 48 -3.00 7.58 -4.89
N LYS A 49 -4.05 7.31 -5.64
CA LYS A 49 -5.42 7.28 -5.14
C LYS A 49 -6.09 5.99 -5.55
N ASN A 50 -6.70 5.31 -4.60
CA ASN A 50 -7.48 4.11 -4.83
C ASN A 50 -8.86 4.26 -4.23
N ASN A 51 -9.90 4.13 -5.09
CA ASN A 51 -11.28 4.14 -4.68
C ASN A 51 -11.88 2.76 -4.91
N TYR A 52 -12.35 2.13 -3.84
CA TYR A 52 -13.09 0.88 -3.89
C TYR A 52 -14.54 1.14 -3.50
N ALA A 53 -15.47 0.69 -4.32
CA ALA A 53 -16.90 0.73 -4.06
C ALA A 53 -17.48 -0.67 -4.23
N GLN A 54 -18.32 -1.09 -3.30
CA GLN A 54 -19.05 -2.36 -3.35
C GLN A 54 -20.53 -2.12 -3.09
N LYS A 55 -21.37 -2.79 -3.85
CA LYS A 55 -22.81 -2.87 -3.65
C LYS A 55 -23.22 -4.33 -3.69
N THR A 56 -23.81 -4.81 -2.60
CA THR A 56 -24.32 -6.18 -2.49
C THR A 56 -25.80 -6.13 -2.20
N TRP A 57 -26.60 -6.58 -3.16
CA TRP A 57 -28.03 -6.76 -3.06
C TRP A 57 -28.31 -8.24 -2.85
N SER A 58 -28.86 -8.60 -1.70
CA SER A 58 -29.15 -9.99 -1.34
C SER A 58 -30.64 -10.20 -1.30
N LEU A 59 -31.11 -11.17 -2.03
CA LEU A 59 -32.49 -11.61 -2.08
C LEU A 59 -32.60 -13.01 -1.51
N SER A 60 -33.71 -13.30 -0.87
CA SER A 60 -34.05 -14.66 -0.48
C SER A 60 -34.78 -15.35 -1.64
N PRO A 61 -34.19 -16.39 -2.26
CA PRO A 61 -34.88 -17.09 -3.36
C PRO A 61 -36.14 -17.80 -2.88
N TYR A 62 -37.06 -18.04 -3.80
CA TYR A 62 -38.25 -18.84 -3.53
C TYR A 62 -37.85 -20.29 -3.24
N LEU A 63 -38.32 -20.81 -2.08
CA LEU A 63 -38.06 -22.17 -1.67
C LEU A 63 -39.40 -22.90 -1.54
N TYR A 64 -39.42 -24.13 -2.04
CA TYR A 64 -40.57 -25.03 -1.91
C TYR A 64 -40.16 -26.22 -1.05
N VAL A 65 -40.97 -26.53 -0.07
CA VAL A 65 -40.80 -27.73 0.76
C VAL A 65 -41.88 -28.72 0.40
N ARG A 66 -41.47 -29.96 0.15
CA ARG A 66 -42.38 -31.07 -0.11
C ARG A 66 -42.97 -31.58 1.22
N ASP A 67 -44.28 -31.67 1.28
CA ASP A 67 -44.99 -32.24 2.43
C ASP A 67 -45.09 -33.79 2.34
N GLN A 68 -45.72 -34.40 3.32
CA GLN A 68 -45.89 -35.85 3.38
C GLN A 68 -46.82 -36.39 2.28
N ASP A 69 -47.69 -35.53 1.74
CA ASP A 69 -48.61 -35.84 0.66
C ASP A 69 -48.04 -35.57 -0.74
N ASN A 70 -46.74 -35.29 -0.82
CA ASN A 70 -46.02 -34.95 -2.04
C ASN A 70 -46.38 -33.59 -2.68
N ASN A 71 -47.05 -32.69 -1.96
CA ASN A 71 -47.33 -31.34 -2.44
C ASN A 71 -46.14 -30.45 -2.15
N TYR A 72 -45.90 -29.46 -3.05
CA TYR A 72 -44.85 -28.46 -2.88
C TYR A 72 -45.43 -27.18 -2.29
N ASN A 73 -45.07 -26.91 -1.04
CA ASN A 73 -45.50 -25.72 -0.31
C ASN A 73 -44.45 -24.65 -0.38
N LEU A 74 -44.82 -23.45 -0.85
CA LEU A 74 -43.97 -22.28 -0.87
C LEU A 74 -43.64 -21.84 0.55
N GLN A 75 -42.35 -21.69 0.84
CA GLN A 75 -41.88 -21.17 2.12
C GLN A 75 -41.96 -19.64 2.15
N PRO A 76 -42.23 -19.06 3.34
CA PRO A 76 -42.13 -17.60 3.51
C PRO A 76 -40.74 -17.10 3.04
N ARG A 77 -40.74 -16.08 2.21
CA ARG A 77 -39.55 -15.48 1.72
C ARG A 77 -38.96 -14.52 2.74
N GLY A 78 -37.61 -14.57 2.95
CA GLY A 78 -36.91 -13.56 3.73
C GLY A 78 -36.90 -12.21 3.03
N SER A 79 -36.78 -11.15 3.81
CA SER A 79 -36.65 -9.78 3.25
C SER A 79 -35.33 -9.58 2.51
N ALA A 80 -35.38 -8.73 1.49
CA ALA A 80 -34.16 -8.28 0.81
C ALA A 80 -33.27 -7.45 1.74
N SER A 81 -31.97 -7.46 1.46
CA SER A 81 -31.00 -6.63 2.15
C SER A 81 -30.03 -5.99 1.17
N LEU A 82 -29.60 -4.78 1.49
CA LEU A 82 -28.62 -4.03 0.72
C LEU A 82 -27.46 -3.61 1.62
N TYR A 83 -26.27 -3.96 1.18
CA TYR A 83 -25.00 -3.50 1.76
C TYR A 83 -24.25 -2.65 0.73
N GLN A 84 -23.77 -1.48 1.15
CA GLN A 84 -22.88 -0.64 0.37
C GLN A 84 -21.66 -0.28 1.19
N ASN A 85 -20.51 -0.32 0.56
CA ASN A 85 -19.22 0.05 1.15
C ASN A 85 -18.44 0.91 0.17
N GLN A 86 -17.80 1.95 0.70
CA GLN A 86 -16.87 2.79 -0.05
C GLN A 86 -15.60 2.99 0.76
N ASN A 87 -14.47 2.67 0.15
CA ASN A 87 -13.13 2.91 0.71
C ASN A 87 -12.40 3.89 -0.19
N ASP A 88 -11.74 4.86 0.40
CA ASP A 88 -10.89 5.84 -0.26
C ASP A 88 -9.52 5.81 0.39
N ASN A 89 -8.50 5.46 -0.41
CA ASN A 89 -7.10 5.46 -0.01
C ASN A 89 -6.36 6.52 -0.80
N GLU A 90 -5.62 7.37 -0.11
CA GLU A 90 -4.79 8.40 -0.69
C GLU A 90 -3.37 8.33 -0.14
N TYR A 91 -2.41 8.35 -1.06
CA TYR A 91 -0.98 8.29 -0.80
C TYR A 91 -0.30 9.51 -1.41
N ILE A 92 0.42 10.25 -0.59
CA ILE A 92 1.32 11.30 -1.05
C ILE A 92 2.71 10.98 -0.56
N GLU A 93 3.67 10.91 -1.47
CA GLU A 93 5.07 10.70 -1.15
C GLU A 93 5.95 11.69 -1.91
N TRP A 94 6.93 12.25 -1.22
CA TRP A 94 7.99 13.03 -1.82
C TRP A 94 9.34 12.52 -1.36
N GLN A 95 10.31 12.55 -2.25
CA GLN A 95 11.69 12.18 -1.98
C GLN A 95 12.63 13.23 -2.58
N GLY A 96 13.63 13.61 -1.81
CA GLY A 96 14.77 14.39 -2.29
C GLY A 96 16.04 13.58 -2.10
N HIS A 97 16.83 13.45 -3.16
CA HIS A 97 18.10 12.73 -3.14
C HIS A 97 19.22 13.66 -3.56
N LEU A 98 20.33 13.63 -2.85
CA LEU A 98 21.60 14.22 -3.25
C LEU A 98 22.61 13.09 -3.30
N THR A 99 23.14 12.80 -4.50
CA THR A 99 24.11 11.73 -4.71
C THR A 99 25.41 12.31 -5.22
N TYR A 100 26.50 11.75 -4.76
CA TYR A 100 27.85 12.09 -5.19
C TYR A 100 28.62 10.83 -5.49
N ASP A 101 29.06 10.66 -6.72
CA ASP A 101 29.82 9.51 -7.20
C ASP A 101 31.06 9.99 -7.93
N ARG A 102 32.24 9.66 -7.41
CA ARG A 102 33.51 10.10 -8.01
C ARG A 102 34.64 9.12 -7.76
N SER A 103 35.46 8.93 -8.82
CA SER A 103 36.72 8.20 -8.72
C SER A 103 37.89 9.15 -9.01
N PHE A 104 38.94 9.07 -8.19
CA PHE A 104 40.18 9.83 -8.33
C PHE A 104 41.36 8.94 -7.92
N GLY A 105 42.17 8.58 -8.90
CA GLY A 105 43.26 7.60 -8.74
C GLY A 105 42.67 6.26 -8.28
N ASN A 106 43.19 5.74 -7.17
CA ASN A 106 42.71 4.47 -6.59
C ASN A 106 41.51 4.63 -5.62
N HIS A 107 40.98 5.84 -5.49
CA HIS A 107 39.90 6.13 -4.56
C HIS A 107 38.57 6.25 -5.32
N THR A 108 37.54 5.53 -4.88
CA THR A 108 36.19 5.71 -5.35
C THR A 108 35.29 6.01 -4.15
N VAL A 109 34.57 7.10 -4.23
CA VAL A 109 33.64 7.57 -3.20
C VAL A 109 32.22 7.62 -3.79
N SER A 110 31.27 7.04 -3.10
CA SER A 110 29.84 7.17 -3.39
C SER A 110 29.13 7.64 -2.13
N ALA A 111 28.39 8.72 -2.21
CA ALA A 111 27.62 9.25 -1.09
C ALA A 111 26.17 9.53 -1.48
N LEU A 112 25.25 9.29 -0.55
CA LEU A 112 23.83 9.56 -0.68
C LEU A 112 23.33 10.29 0.56
N LEU A 113 22.65 11.40 0.35
CA LEU A 113 21.74 11.99 1.33
C LEU A 113 20.32 11.94 0.76
N MET A 114 19.37 11.48 1.55
CA MET A 114 17.98 11.37 1.14
C MET A 114 17.05 11.87 2.25
N ALA A 115 16.04 12.62 1.85
CA ALA A 115 14.88 12.93 2.68
C ALA A 115 13.63 12.36 2.01
N LEU A 116 12.78 11.71 2.78
CA LEU A 116 11.54 11.11 2.33
C LEU A 116 10.41 11.50 3.28
N GLY A 117 9.33 12.03 2.74
CA GLY A 117 8.09 12.28 3.46
C GLY A 117 6.95 11.52 2.82
N ARG A 118 6.10 10.88 3.65
CA ARG A 118 4.93 10.12 3.21
C ARG A 118 3.74 10.45 4.08
N LYS A 119 2.61 10.67 3.44
CA LYS A 119 1.31 10.82 4.08
C LYS A 119 0.34 9.84 3.45
N GLU A 120 -0.41 9.15 4.30
CA GLU A 120 -1.44 8.20 3.93
C GLU A 120 -2.75 8.63 4.57
N LYS A 121 -3.83 8.59 3.80
CA LYS A 121 -5.19 8.77 4.29
C LYS A 121 -6.03 7.58 3.88
N TYR A 122 -6.80 7.09 4.80
CA TYR A 122 -7.75 6.02 4.58
C TYR A 122 -9.10 6.45 5.13
N LEU A 123 -10.12 6.38 4.29
CA LEU A 123 -11.51 6.59 4.67
C LEU A 123 -12.31 5.36 4.28
N THR A 124 -13.14 4.86 5.19
CA THR A 124 -14.15 3.87 4.88
C THR A 124 -15.51 4.31 5.40
N VAL A 125 -16.53 4.11 4.60
CA VAL A 125 -17.94 4.34 4.97
C VAL A 125 -18.74 3.16 4.43
N TRP A 126 -19.59 2.59 5.28
CA TRP A 126 -20.50 1.52 4.88
C TRP A 126 -21.86 1.70 5.48
N VAL A 127 -22.85 1.19 4.78
CA VAL A 127 -24.25 1.21 5.22
C VAL A 127 -24.92 -0.10 4.81
N SER A 128 -25.78 -0.60 5.68
CA SER A 128 -26.64 -1.75 5.40
C SER A 128 -28.07 -1.46 5.83
N ARG A 129 -29.01 -1.87 5.02
CA ARG A 129 -30.44 -1.89 5.34
C ARG A 129 -31.04 -3.23 4.96
N ASN A 130 -32.03 -3.63 5.74
CA ASN A 130 -32.83 -4.83 5.55
C ASN A 130 -34.29 -4.45 5.36
N SER A 131 -35.15 -5.45 5.12
CA SER A 131 -36.61 -5.30 5.08
C SER A 131 -37.05 -4.30 4.01
N PHE A 132 -36.70 -4.60 2.77
CA PHE A 132 -37.22 -3.88 1.60
C PHE A 132 -38.60 -4.37 1.24
N ASP A 133 -39.50 -3.44 0.96
CA ASP A 133 -40.88 -3.76 0.52
C ASP A 133 -40.93 -4.26 -0.93
N SER A 134 -39.85 -4.04 -1.69
CA SER A 134 -39.73 -4.43 -3.09
C SER A 134 -38.38 -5.06 -3.37
N ASP A 135 -38.37 -6.17 -4.09
CA ASP A 135 -37.16 -6.87 -4.54
C ASP A 135 -36.50 -6.21 -5.76
N VAL A 136 -37.12 -5.22 -6.34
CA VAL A 136 -36.65 -4.53 -7.55
C VAL A 136 -35.91 -3.23 -7.21
N MET A 137 -36.17 -2.67 -6.02
CA MET A 137 -35.66 -1.35 -5.64
C MET A 137 -34.44 -1.47 -4.73
N ASP A 138 -33.28 -1.56 -5.32
CA ASP A 138 -31.98 -1.74 -4.67
C ASP A 138 -31.30 -0.41 -4.27
N GLN A 139 -32.07 0.49 -3.65
CA GLN A 139 -31.59 1.79 -3.16
C GLN A 139 -31.65 1.84 -1.63
N ILE A 140 -30.61 2.36 -0.98
CA ILE A 140 -30.55 2.43 0.50
C ILE A 140 -31.79 3.16 1.07
N SER A 141 -32.26 4.20 0.40
CA SER A 141 -33.44 4.98 0.84
C SER A 141 -34.75 4.17 0.86
N ALA A 142 -34.83 3.09 0.06
CA ALA A 142 -36.03 2.25 -0.06
C ALA A 142 -36.15 1.18 1.03
N GLY A 143 -35.05 0.87 1.73
CA GLY A 143 -35.09 -0.08 2.83
C GLY A 143 -35.64 0.54 4.12
N ASN A 144 -36.13 -0.33 5.02
CA ASN A 144 -36.62 0.10 6.31
C ASN A 144 -35.50 0.69 7.16
N SER A 145 -35.79 1.78 7.88
CA SER A 145 -34.84 2.41 8.80
C SER A 145 -34.64 1.62 10.09
N THR A 146 -35.62 0.77 10.45
CA THR A 146 -35.50 -0.15 11.59
C THR A 146 -34.48 -1.24 11.26
N GLY A 147 -33.44 -1.38 12.10
CA GLY A 147 -32.35 -2.34 11.85
C GLY A 147 -31.29 -1.84 10.85
N GLN A 148 -31.32 -0.55 10.48
CA GLN A 148 -30.24 0.07 9.71
C GLN A 148 -28.92 -0.04 10.47
N GLN A 149 -27.88 -0.43 9.77
CA GLN A 149 -26.51 -0.41 10.27
C GLN A 149 -25.66 0.49 9.38
N LEU A 150 -24.83 1.29 10.00
CA LEU A 150 -23.89 2.15 9.31
C LEU A 150 -22.63 2.29 10.14
N GLY A 151 -21.53 2.53 9.50
CA GLY A 151 -20.27 2.74 10.16
C GLY A 151 -19.24 3.33 9.20
N GLY A 152 -18.13 3.68 9.76
CA GLY A 152 -17.00 4.20 9.01
C GLY A 152 -15.97 4.75 9.97
N TYR A 153 -14.80 4.95 9.44
CA TYR A 153 -13.71 5.63 10.14
C TYR A 153 -12.76 6.24 9.11
N ASP A 154 -12.04 7.24 9.54
CA ASP A 154 -10.89 7.78 8.85
C ASP A 154 -9.63 7.54 9.66
N ARG A 155 -8.52 7.44 8.96
CA ARG A 155 -7.20 7.30 9.54
C ARG A 155 -6.21 8.03 8.67
N GLU A 156 -5.39 8.85 9.30
CA GLU A 156 -4.21 9.43 8.66
C GLU A 156 -2.96 8.83 9.26
N SER A 157 -1.88 8.76 8.50
CA SER A 157 -0.55 8.48 9.00
C SER A 157 0.50 9.26 8.21
N ALA A 158 1.50 9.76 8.93
CA ALA A 158 2.61 10.50 8.35
C ALA A 158 3.95 9.94 8.83
N ARG A 159 4.92 9.90 7.91
CA ARG A 159 6.29 9.47 8.19
C ARG A 159 7.27 10.41 7.52
N LEU A 160 8.38 10.66 8.20
CA LEU A 160 9.50 11.43 7.69
C LEU A 160 10.78 10.66 7.97
N SER A 161 11.60 10.49 6.93
CA SER A 161 12.85 9.73 7.03
C SER A 161 14.00 10.52 6.42
N TYR A 162 15.14 10.48 7.09
CA TYR A 162 16.41 10.98 6.58
C TYR A 162 17.39 9.83 6.51
N VAL A 163 18.09 9.71 5.39
CA VAL A 163 19.09 8.66 5.16
C VAL A 163 20.39 9.28 4.69
N GLY A 164 21.48 8.88 5.31
CA GLY A 164 22.82 9.17 4.86
C GLY A 164 23.57 7.86 4.62
N ARG A 165 24.26 7.75 3.49
CA ARG A 165 25.13 6.62 3.16
C ARG A 165 26.41 7.13 2.57
N ILE A 166 27.52 6.52 2.93
CA ILE A 166 28.81 6.71 2.29
C ILE A 166 29.43 5.35 2.00
N ASN A 167 29.90 5.17 0.78
CA ASN A 167 30.69 4.03 0.34
C ASN A 167 32.06 4.54 -0.08
N TYR A 168 33.10 3.85 0.34
CA TYR A 168 34.47 4.14 -0.04
C TYR A 168 35.16 2.87 -0.47
N ASN A 169 35.84 2.95 -1.62
CA ASN A 169 36.62 1.86 -2.18
C ASN A 169 38.02 2.35 -2.49
N TYR A 170 39.04 1.67 -1.99
CA TYR A 170 40.42 1.93 -2.26
C TYR A 170 41.01 0.80 -3.08
N GLY A 171 41.32 1.11 -4.35
CA GLY A 171 42.01 0.22 -5.30
C GLY A 171 41.29 -1.12 -5.56
N GLY A 172 39.97 -1.20 -5.37
CA GLY A 172 39.20 -2.46 -5.47
C GLY A 172 39.43 -3.45 -4.31
N ARG A 173 40.29 -3.08 -3.34
CA ARG A 173 40.72 -4.00 -2.26
C ARG A 173 40.09 -3.75 -0.93
N TYR A 174 39.98 -2.49 -0.54
CA TYR A 174 39.43 -2.11 0.76
C TYR A 174 38.11 -1.40 0.53
N LEU A 175 37.04 -1.97 1.09
CA LEU A 175 35.68 -1.48 0.94
C LEU A 175 35.19 -1.05 2.32
N PHE A 176 34.61 0.12 2.39
CA PHE A 176 33.99 0.65 3.60
C PHE A 176 32.61 1.21 3.26
N GLU A 177 31.60 0.88 4.06
CA GLU A 177 30.27 1.47 3.98
C GLU A 177 29.82 1.93 5.38
N ALA A 178 29.23 3.11 5.43
CA ALA A 178 28.52 3.57 6.61
C ALA A 178 27.16 4.10 6.22
N ASN A 179 26.14 3.78 7.02
CA ASN A 179 24.78 4.21 6.86
C ASN A 179 24.27 4.81 8.17
N ILE A 180 23.48 5.87 8.05
CA ILE A 180 22.68 6.43 9.13
C ILE A 180 21.26 6.67 8.62
N ARG A 181 20.27 6.29 9.43
CA ARG A 181 18.86 6.54 9.13
C ARG A 181 18.16 7.09 10.37
N ARG A 182 17.40 8.13 10.18
CA ARG A 182 16.52 8.69 11.20
C ARG A 182 15.09 8.70 10.69
N ASP A 183 14.22 8.00 11.39
CA ASP A 183 12.81 7.89 11.06
C ASP A 183 11.97 8.58 12.15
N ALA A 184 10.99 9.37 11.71
CA ALA A 184 9.95 9.94 12.51
C ALA A 184 8.59 9.42 12.02
N SER A 185 7.70 9.09 12.93
CA SER A 185 6.33 8.64 12.61
C SER A 185 5.38 9.13 13.70
N GLU A 186 4.20 9.55 13.31
CA GLU A 186 3.13 9.89 14.26
C GLU A 186 2.61 8.67 15.03
N ASN A 187 2.87 7.44 14.54
CA ASN A 187 2.52 6.21 15.25
C ASN A 187 3.43 5.92 16.45
N PHE A 188 4.51 6.68 16.62
CA PHE A 188 5.37 6.57 17.81
C PHE A 188 4.81 7.41 18.96
N ALA A 189 5.18 7.02 20.17
CA ALA A 189 4.77 7.77 21.36
C ALA A 189 5.20 9.25 21.25
N PRO A 190 4.34 10.22 21.67
CA PRO A 190 4.62 11.65 21.52
C PRO A 190 5.94 12.11 22.17
N VAL A 191 6.41 11.36 23.16
CA VAL A 191 7.66 11.67 23.90
C VAL A 191 8.92 11.30 23.11
N LYS A 192 8.83 10.31 22.19
CA LYS A 192 9.95 9.86 21.33
C LYS A 192 9.47 9.53 19.94
N PRO A 193 9.10 10.52 19.12
CA PRO A 193 8.54 10.28 17.79
C PRO A 193 9.59 9.85 16.76
N CYS A 194 10.89 9.78 17.13
CA CYS A 194 11.98 9.50 16.20
C CYS A 194 12.86 8.35 16.69
N GLY A 195 13.28 7.50 15.74
CA GLY A 195 14.32 6.50 15.90
C GLY A 195 15.54 6.83 15.03
N THR A 196 16.76 6.57 15.53
CA THR A 196 18.00 6.71 14.76
C THR A 196 18.72 5.37 14.73
N PHE A 197 19.10 4.95 13.52
CA PHE A 197 19.75 3.66 13.25
C PHE A 197 21.04 3.94 12.47
N ALA A 198 22.16 3.39 12.95
CA ALA A 198 23.44 3.49 12.27
C ALA A 198 24.02 2.10 12.03
N SER A 199 24.72 1.93 10.93
CA SER A 199 25.45 0.70 10.60
C SER A 199 26.74 1.05 9.86
N ALA A 200 27.76 0.19 9.99
CA ALA A 200 28.99 0.27 9.24
C ALA A 200 29.45 -1.14 8.86
N SER A 201 30.08 -1.26 7.71
CA SER A 201 30.68 -2.50 7.24
C SER A 201 32.09 -2.24 6.65
N PHE A 202 32.93 -3.24 6.72
CA PHE A 202 34.26 -3.24 6.11
C PHE A 202 34.43 -4.52 5.33
N GLY A 203 34.97 -4.41 4.11
CA GLY A 203 35.30 -5.52 3.23
C GLY A 203 36.77 -5.46 2.81
N TRP A 204 37.41 -6.60 2.74
CA TRP A 204 38.76 -6.76 2.23
C TRP A 204 38.78 -7.83 1.14
N VAL A 205 39.19 -7.45 -0.06
CA VAL A 205 39.31 -8.36 -1.20
C VAL A 205 40.74 -8.91 -1.22
N LEU A 206 40.95 -10.04 -0.53
CA LEU A 206 42.26 -10.67 -0.37
C LEU A 206 42.91 -11.07 -1.69
N SER A 207 42.09 -11.48 -2.68
CA SER A 207 42.58 -11.87 -4.02
C SER A 207 43.28 -10.75 -4.79
N GLU A 208 42.98 -9.49 -4.45
CA GLU A 208 43.60 -8.31 -5.07
C GLU A 208 44.94 -7.88 -4.39
N GLU A 209 45.33 -8.58 -3.35
CA GLU A 209 46.60 -8.32 -2.68
C GLU A 209 47.79 -8.90 -3.44
N LYS A 210 48.93 -8.21 -3.41
CA LYS A 210 50.14 -8.58 -4.13
C LYS A 210 50.67 -9.95 -3.76
N PHE A 211 50.45 -10.41 -2.52
CA PHE A 211 50.88 -11.73 -2.05
C PHE A 211 50.01 -12.86 -2.63
N PHE A 212 48.76 -12.61 -2.99
CA PHE A 212 47.91 -13.58 -3.67
C PHE A 212 48.22 -13.73 -5.17
N GLY A 213 48.77 -12.69 -5.80
CA GLY A 213 49.13 -12.72 -7.23
C GLY A 213 50.20 -13.77 -7.59
N HIS A 214 50.91 -14.29 -6.61
CA HIS A 214 51.83 -15.41 -6.79
C HIS A 214 51.18 -16.78 -6.76
N LEU A 215 49.95 -16.91 -6.21
CA LEU A 215 49.21 -18.17 -6.12
C LEU A 215 48.39 -18.47 -7.39
N ASN A 216 48.09 -17.51 -8.21
CA ASN A 216 47.33 -17.65 -9.46
C ASN A 216 48.15 -17.89 -10.72
N LYS A 217 49.47 -18.16 -10.58
CA LYS A 217 50.32 -18.59 -11.68
C LYS A 217 50.56 -20.10 -11.61
N LYS A 218 49.49 -20.89 -11.79
CA LYS A 218 49.58 -22.28 -12.21
C LYS A 218 48.51 -22.60 -13.24
#